data_c45ed70dc003984e713439ff9b87ffb0
#
_entry.id   c45ed70dc003984e713439ff9b87ffb0
#
_cell.length_a   1.000
_cell.length_b   1.000
_cell.length_c   1.000
_cell.angle_alpha   90.00
_cell.angle_beta   90.00
_cell.angle_gamma   90.00
#
_symmetry.space_group_name_H-M   'P 1'
#
loop_
_entity.id
_entity.type
_entity.pdbx_description
1 polymer ?
#
loop_
_entity_poly.entity_id
_entity_poly.type
_entity_poly.pdbx_seq_one_letter_code
_entity_poly.pdbx_strand_id
1 'polypeptide(L)'
;MTVTGIIAEFNPFHNGHKYLLDQAEGVKIVAMSGNFVQRGEPAIVDKWTRAQMALENGADLVVELPFLTSVQSADYFAAGAVDILSRLGIDSLTFGTEEDLDYQAIADVYAEKSEDMEAFVENLPSDLSYPQKTQKMWEKFAGVDFTGNTPNHILGLAYAKACAGKGIKLNPIQ
;
A
#
# COMPACT_ATOMS: atom_id res chain seq x y z
N MET A 1 -13.76 4.51 18.25
CA MET A 1 -13.55 3.11 17.79
C MET A 1 -12.60 3.20 16.61
N THR A 2 -11.43 2.56 16.67
CA THR A 2 -10.43 2.62 15.59
C THR A 2 -10.88 1.77 14.39
N VAL A 3 -10.69 2.28 13.18
CA VAL A 3 -10.94 1.56 11.93
C VAL A 3 -9.63 1.44 11.18
N THR A 4 -9.16 0.23 10.98
CA THR A 4 -7.87 -0.05 10.33
C THR A 4 -8.09 -0.60 8.92
N GLY A 5 -7.46 0.04 7.93
CA GLY A 5 -7.39 -0.43 6.56
C GLY A 5 -6.21 -1.37 6.36
N ILE A 6 -6.38 -2.35 5.50
CA ILE A 6 -5.34 -3.27 5.03
C ILE A 6 -5.52 -3.43 3.52
N ILE A 7 -4.43 -3.35 2.78
CA ILE A 7 -4.42 -3.57 1.33
C ILE A 7 -3.72 -4.88 1.07
N ALA A 8 -4.36 -5.80 0.36
CA ALA A 8 -3.84 -7.15 0.17
C ALA A 8 -4.29 -7.80 -1.13
N GLU A 9 -3.54 -8.80 -1.56
CA GLU A 9 -3.93 -9.73 -2.63
C GLU A 9 -4.43 -11.06 -2.07
N PHE A 10 -3.82 -11.52 -0.96
CA PHE A 10 -4.10 -12.83 -0.35
C PHE A 10 -4.06 -13.97 -1.38
N ASN A 11 -2.97 -14.07 -2.09
CA ASN A 11 -2.86 -14.95 -3.27
C ASN A 11 -1.84 -16.10 -3.12
N PRO A 12 -2.17 -17.17 -2.30
CA PRO A 12 -3.31 -17.29 -1.40
C PRO A 12 -3.09 -16.62 -0.04
N PHE A 13 -4.10 -16.68 0.83
CA PHE A 13 -3.97 -16.29 2.24
C PHE A 13 -3.03 -17.26 2.98
N HIS A 14 -2.15 -16.74 3.84
CA HIS A 14 -1.18 -17.53 4.61
C HIS A 14 -0.92 -16.92 6.00
N ASN A 15 -0.12 -17.61 6.83
CA ASN A 15 0.14 -17.21 8.22
C ASN A 15 0.71 -15.80 8.38
N GLY A 16 1.51 -15.31 7.43
CA GLY A 16 2.00 -13.93 7.44
C GLY A 16 0.87 -12.91 7.29
N HIS A 17 -0.13 -13.21 6.46
CA HIS A 17 -1.32 -12.37 6.34
C HIS A 17 -2.18 -12.42 7.61
N LYS A 18 -2.30 -13.61 8.25
CA LYS A 18 -2.95 -13.72 9.55
C LYS A 18 -2.24 -12.88 10.59
N TYR A 19 -0.92 -12.97 10.66
CA TYR A 19 -0.11 -12.16 11.58
C TYR A 19 -0.36 -10.66 11.37
N LEU A 20 -0.39 -10.19 10.12
CA LEU A 20 -0.71 -8.80 9.80
C LEU A 20 -2.11 -8.40 10.30
N LEU A 21 -3.11 -9.24 10.10
CA LEU A 21 -4.47 -9.01 10.61
C LEU A 21 -4.51 -8.98 12.14
N ASP A 22 -3.75 -9.84 12.80
CA ASP A 22 -3.68 -9.91 14.27
C ASP A 22 -3.03 -8.64 14.87
N GLN A 23 -2.13 -7.97 14.14
CA GLN A 23 -1.50 -6.70 14.57
C GLN A 23 -2.38 -5.47 14.32
N ALA A 24 -3.39 -5.58 13.48
CA ALA A 24 -4.31 -4.47 13.19
C ALA A 24 -5.32 -4.29 14.34
N GLU A 25 -5.54 -3.04 14.74
CA GLU A 25 -6.43 -2.69 15.84
C GLU A 25 -7.85 -2.33 15.37
N GLY A 26 -8.84 -2.57 16.22
CA GLY A 26 -10.23 -2.17 16.01
C GLY A 26 -10.92 -2.91 14.86
N VAL A 27 -11.78 -2.21 14.11
CA VAL A 27 -12.47 -2.75 12.94
C VAL A 27 -11.49 -2.82 11.77
N LYS A 28 -11.40 -3.97 11.12
CA LYS A 28 -10.43 -4.29 10.06
C LYS A 28 -11.13 -4.36 8.70
N ILE A 29 -10.84 -3.38 7.86
CA ILE A 29 -11.35 -3.31 6.49
C ILE A 29 -10.23 -3.68 5.53
N VAL A 30 -10.41 -4.73 4.76
CA VAL A 30 -9.45 -5.19 3.76
C VAL A 30 -9.90 -4.75 2.37
N ALA A 31 -9.06 -4.00 1.67
CA ALA A 31 -9.18 -3.76 0.24
C ALA A 31 -8.36 -4.82 -0.50
N MET A 32 -9.03 -5.75 -1.19
CA MET A 32 -8.43 -6.95 -1.76
C MET A 32 -8.55 -6.97 -3.28
N SER A 33 -7.47 -7.34 -3.97
CA SER A 33 -7.50 -7.63 -5.40
C SER A 33 -8.55 -8.69 -5.74
N GLY A 34 -9.27 -8.48 -6.83
CA GLY A 34 -10.27 -9.42 -7.32
C GLY A 34 -9.66 -10.65 -8.01
N ASN A 35 -10.10 -10.94 -9.24
CA ASN A 35 -9.64 -12.11 -9.98
C ASN A 35 -8.22 -11.97 -10.56
N PHE A 36 -7.68 -10.73 -10.60
CA PHE A 36 -6.33 -10.43 -11.08
C PHE A 36 -5.56 -9.67 -10.02
N VAL A 37 -4.29 -10.02 -9.87
CA VAL A 37 -3.36 -9.41 -8.92
C VAL A 37 -2.52 -8.32 -9.58
N GLN A 38 -1.72 -7.58 -8.81
CA GLN A 38 -0.99 -6.39 -9.25
C GLN A 38 -0.11 -6.62 -10.49
N ARG A 39 0.47 -7.81 -10.63
CA ARG A 39 1.29 -8.16 -11.80
C ARG A 39 0.49 -8.49 -13.07
N GLY A 40 -0.84 -8.36 -13.02
CA GLY A 40 -1.73 -8.67 -14.14
C GLY A 40 -1.97 -10.16 -14.33
N GLU A 41 -1.56 -11.00 -13.37
CA GLU A 41 -1.74 -12.44 -13.41
C GLU A 41 -3.10 -12.80 -12.78
N PRO A 42 -3.76 -13.89 -13.24
CA PRO A 42 -4.91 -14.43 -12.53
C PRO A 42 -4.54 -14.87 -11.12
N ALA A 43 -5.40 -14.61 -10.16
CA ALA A 43 -5.23 -15.12 -8.81
C ALA A 43 -5.28 -16.65 -8.79
N ILE A 44 -4.46 -17.27 -7.94
CA ILE A 44 -4.37 -18.75 -7.81
C ILE A 44 -5.68 -19.32 -7.25
N VAL A 45 -6.33 -18.58 -6.36
CA VAL A 45 -7.62 -18.96 -5.74
C VAL A 45 -8.63 -17.85 -6.04
N ASP A 46 -9.89 -18.22 -6.27
CA ASP A 46 -10.96 -17.27 -6.56
C ASP A 46 -11.14 -16.23 -5.43
N LYS A 47 -11.67 -15.08 -5.79
CA LYS A 47 -11.80 -13.95 -4.85
C LYS A 47 -12.74 -14.23 -3.67
N TRP A 48 -13.78 -15.05 -3.86
CA TRP A 48 -14.74 -15.35 -2.80
C TRP A 48 -14.10 -16.21 -1.72
N THR A 49 -13.35 -17.25 -2.13
CA THR A 49 -12.59 -18.10 -1.22
C THR A 49 -11.53 -17.29 -0.47
N ARG A 50 -10.79 -16.38 -1.14
CA ARG A 50 -9.81 -15.52 -0.48
C ARG A 50 -10.44 -14.54 0.50
N ALA A 51 -11.57 -13.95 0.16
CA ALA A 51 -12.32 -13.08 1.05
C ALA A 51 -12.83 -13.83 2.29
N GLN A 52 -13.35 -15.04 2.09
CA GLN A 52 -13.77 -15.91 3.21
C GLN A 52 -12.60 -16.23 4.13
N MET A 53 -11.44 -16.61 3.60
CA MET A 53 -10.24 -16.86 4.40
C MET A 53 -9.86 -15.63 5.24
N ALA A 54 -9.92 -14.42 4.68
CA ALA A 54 -9.63 -13.19 5.41
C ALA A 54 -10.64 -12.94 6.55
N LEU A 55 -11.94 -13.10 6.28
CA LEU A 55 -13.00 -12.93 7.28
C LEU A 55 -12.89 -13.97 8.42
N GLU A 56 -12.63 -15.22 8.11
CA GLU A 56 -12.43 -16.30 9.10
C GLU A 56 -11.17 -16.08 9.97
N ASN A 57 -10.20 -15.28 9.48
CA ASN A 57 -8.97 -14.95 10.18
C ASN A 57 -8.91 -13.53 10.74
N GLY A 58 -10.05 -12.87 10.89
CA GLY A 58 -10.16 -11.65 11.69
C GLY A 58 -10.38 -10.35 10.92
N ALA A 59 -10.57 -10.37 9.61
CA ALA A 59 -11.11 -9.23 8.89
C ALA A 59 -12.60 -9.06 9.18
N ASP A 60 -13.08 -7.84 9.33
CA ASP A 60 -14.50 -7.52 9.57
C ASP A 60 -15.24 -7.22 8.26
N LEU A 61 -14.54 -6.65 7.29
CA LEU A 61 -15.07 -6.32 5.98
C LEU A 61 -13.98 -6.54 4.92
N VAL A 62 -14.35 -7.16 3.80
CA VAL A 62 -13.50 -7.27 2.62
C VAL A 62 -14.19 -6.56 1.45
N VAL A 63 -13.51 -5.60 0.83
CA VAL A 63 -13.97 -4.90 -0.37
C VAL A 63 -13.06 -5.24 -1.55
N GLU A 64 -13.65 -5.42 -2.71
CA GLU A 64 -12.89 -5.73 -3.93
C GLU A 64 -12.31 -4.44 -4.53
N LEU A 65 -11.02 -4.47 -4.85
CA LEU A 65 -10.39 -3.41 -5.65
C LEU A 65 -10.87 -3.50 -7.10
N PRO A 66 -11.22 -2.38 -7.75
CA PRO A 66 -11.50 -2.36 -9.18
C PRO A 66 -10.34 -2.96 -9.98
N PHE A 67 -10.64 -3.68 -11.05
CA PHE A 67 -9.63 -4.34 -11.91
C PHE A 67 -8.52 -3.37 -12.33
N LEU A 68 -8.89 -2.18 -12.83
CA LEU A 68 -7.92 -1.18 -13.27
C LEU A 68 -7.03 -0.63 -12.14
N THR A 69 -7.47 -0.70 -10.89
CA THR A 69 -6.63 -0.37 -9.71
C THR A 69 -5.70 -1.53 -9.37
N SER A 70 -6.21 -2.76 -9.41
CA SER A 70 -5.44 -3.98 -9.04
C SER A 70 -4.22 -4.23 -9.92
N VAL A 71 -4.31 -3.97 -11.23
CA VAL A 71 -3.27 -4.31 -12.23
C VAL A 71 -2.34 -3.13 -12.57
N GLN A 72 -2.10 -2.26 -11.62
CA GLN A 72 -1.28 -1.04 -11.81
C GLN A 72 0.10 -1.13 -11.15
N SER A 73 0.96 -0.14 -11.46
CA SER A 73 2.19 0.08 -10.70
C SER A 73 1.89 0.38 -9.23
N ALA A 74 2.89 0.22 -8.36
CA ALA A 74 2.73 0.37 -6.91
C ALA A 74 2.04 1.70 -6.52
N ASP A 75 2.41 2.82 -7.11
CA ASP A 75 1.85 4.13 -6.80
C ASP A 75 0.36 4.22 -7.14
N TYR A 76 -0.04 3.77 -8.32
CA TYR A 76 -1.45 3.80 -8.74
C TYR A 76 -2.29 2.76 -7.99
N PHE A 77 -1.73 1.58 -7.73
CA PHE A 77 -2.35 0.57 -6.89
C PHE A 77 -2.63 1.10 -5.49
N ALA A 78 -1.60 1.69 -4.84
CA ALA A 78 -1.72 2.28 -3.52
C ALA A 78 -2.71 3.45 -3.49
N ALA A 79 -2.62 4.37 -4.45
CA ALA A 79 -3.51 5.53 -4.51
C ALA A 79 -4.99 5.13 -4.63
N GLY A 80 -5.31 4.19 -5.51
CA GLY A 80 -6.69 3.72 -5.69
C GLY A 80 -7.20 2.94 -4.48
N ALA A 81 -6.38 2.08 -3.87
CA ALA A 81 -6.77 1.33 -2.68
C ALA A 81 -6.95 2.25 -1.46
N VAL A 82 -6.06 3.21 -1.24
CA VAL A 82 -6.16 4.19 -0.15
C VAL A 82 -7.37 5.11 -0.35
N ASP A 83 -7.70 5.52 -1.58
CA ASP A 83 -8.90 6.31 -1.85
C ASP A 83 -10.17 5.56 -1.42
N ILE A 84 -10.30 4.28 -1.76
CA ILE A 84 -11.44 3.45 -1.35
C ILE A 84 -11.50 3.33 0.18
N LEU A 85 -10.38 2.98 0.83
CA LEU A 85 -10.34 2.83 2.29
C LEU A 85 -10.59 4.15 3.03
N SER A 86 -10.09 5.27 2.50
CA SER A 86 -10.34 6.62 3.04
C SER A 86 -11.83 6.98 3.02
N ARG A 87 -12.53 6.64 1.92
CA ARG A 87 -13.99 6.83 1.81
C ARG A 87 -14.78 5.94 2.76
N LEU A 88 -14.22 4.81 3.17
CA LEU A 88 -14.80 3.92 4.18
C LEU A 88 -14.46 4.36 5.61
N GLY A 89 -13.71 5.45 5.78
CA GLY A 89 -13.46 6.09 7.06
C GLY A 89 -12.40 5.41 7.91
N ILE A 90 -11.32 4.89 7.31
CA ILE A 90 -10.21 4.34 8.09
C ILE A 90 -9.45 5.44 8.84
N ASP A 91 -9.00 5.12 10.05
CA ASP A 91 -8.13 5.97 10.87
C ASP A 91 -6.65 5.63 10.66
N SER A 92 -6.36 4.37 10.31
CA SER A 92 -5.00 3.87 10.11
C SER A 92 -4.91 2.88 8.96
N LEU A 93 -3.72 2.76 8.38
CA LEU A 93 -3.36 1.76 7.38
C LEU A 93 -2.26 0.87 7.95
N THR A 94 -2.51 -0.43 8.08
CA THR A 94 -1.54 -1.44 8.52
C THR A 94 -1.03 -2.23 7.32
N PHE A 95 0.29 -2.38 7.21
CA PHE A 95 0.94 -3.09 6.11
C PHE A 95 2.26 -3.73 6.56
N GLY A 96 2.67 -4.81 5.87
CA GLY A 96 3.95 -5.47 6.10
C GLY A 96 5.09 -4.74 5.41
N THR A 97 6.27 -4.72 6.06
CA THR A 97 7.51 -4.19 5.49
C THR A 97 8.72 -4.97 5.99
N GLU A 98 9.77 -5.04 5.18
CA GLU A 98 11.07 -5.59 5.58
C GLU A 98 12.02 -4.52 6.12
N GLU A 99 11.67 -3.24 5.95
CA GLU A 99 12.52 -2.11 6.30
C GLU A 99 12.03 -1.40 7.56
N ASP A 100 12.99 -1.05 8.43
CA ASP A 100 12.73 -0.23 9.63
C ASP A 100 12.81 1.26 9.28
N LEU A 101 11.74 1.77 8.67
CA LEU A 101 11.62 3.17 8.27
C LEU A 101 10.44 3.84 8.94
N ASP A 102 10.60 5.13 9.24
CA ASP A 102 9.50 5.98 9.68
C ASP A 102 8.63 6.41 8.46
N TYR A 103 7.72 5.53 8.04
CA TYR A 103 6.82 5.80 6.92
C TYR A 103 5.90 6.98 7.17
N GLN A 104 5.60 7.30 8.44
CA GLN A 104 4.81 8.49 8.76
C GLN A 104 5.60 9.76 8.47
N ALA A 105 6.85 9.85 8.90
CA ALA A 105 7.72 10.98 8.57
C ALA A 105 7.91 11.14 7.05
N ILE A 106 8.02 10.03 6.32
CA ILE A 106 8.09 10.03 4.85
C ILE A 106 6.81 10.59 4.22
N ALA A 107 5.64 10.18 4.73
CA ALA A 107 4.35 10.73 4.27
C ALA A 107 4.23 12.23 4.55
N ASP A 108 4.71 12.68 5.71
CA ASP A 108 4.70 14.10 6.10
C ASP A 108 5.60 14.93 5.18
N VAL A 109 6.79 14.43 4.84
CA VAL A 109 7.69 15.05 3.84
C VAL A 109 7.00 15.19 2.48
N TYR A 110 6.32 14.14 2.03
CA TYR A 110 5.60 14.19 0.76
C TYR A 110 4.42 15.17 0.81
N ALA A 111 3.66 15.21 1.92
CA ALA A 111 2.57 16.14 2.10
C ALA A 111 3.03 17.62 2.04
N GLU A 112 4.23 17.90 2.57
CA GLU A 112 4.82 19.25 2.58
C GLU A 112 5.42 19.64 1.22
N LYS A 113 6.05 18.70 0.50
CA LYS A 113 6.91 18.96 -0.68
C LYS A 113 6.42 18.30 -1.97
N SER A 114 5.15 17.89 -2.05
CA SER A 114 4.64 17.12 -3.18
C SER A 114 4.85 17.81 -4.53
N GLU A 115 4.65 19.13 -4.62
CA GLU A 115 4.84 19.89 -5.86
C GLU A 115 6.30 19.83 -6.33
N ASP A 116 7.26 20.05 -5.43
CA ASP A 116 8.69 19.99 -5.74
C ASP A 116 9.13 18.56 -6.11
N MET A 117 8.58 17.57 -5.42
CA MET A 117 8.90 16.16 -5.64
C MET A 117 8.37 15.68 -6.99
N GLU A 118 7.14 16.01 -7.35
CA GLU A 118 6.56 15.66 -8.66
C GLU A 118 7.25 16.42 -9.80
N ALA A 119 7.54 17.71 -9.63
CA ALA A 119 8.32 18.47 -10.60
C ALA A 119 9.73 17.88 -10.80
N PHE A 120 10.35 17.37 -9.74
CA PHE A 120 11.64 16.67 -9.86
C PHE A 120 11.50 15.40 -10.73
N VAL A 121 10.48 14.59 -10.49
CA VAL A 121 10.20 13.36 -11.27
C VAL A 121 9.98 13.68 -12.75
N GLU A 122 9.20 14.72 -13.05
CA GLU A 122 8.91 15.15 -14.43
C GLU A 122 10.18 15.62 -15.18
N ASN A 123 11.10 16.28 -14.49
CA ASN A 123 12.35 16.79 -15.05
C ASN A 123 13.47 15.74 -15.17
N LEU A 124 13.27 14.52 -14.66
CA LEU A 124 14.24 13.44 -14.84
C LEU A 124 14.26 12.93 -16.30
N PRO A 125 15.42 12.41 -16.77
CA PRO A 125 15.59 11.91 -18.13
C PRO A 125 14.48 10.94 -18.55
N SER A 126 14.04 11.05 -19.81
CA SER A 126 12.92 10.27 -20.35
C SER A 126 13.25 8.78 -20.57
N ASP A 127 14.52 8.41 -20.56
CA ASP A 127 15.00 7.03 -20.63
C ASP A 127 14.87 6.26 -19.31
N LEU A 128 14.63 6.98 -18.20
CA LEU A 128 14.35 6.35 -16.92
C LEU A 128 12.88 5.87 -16.85
N SER A 129 12.69 4.65 -16.40
CA SER A 129 11.36 4.13 -16.06
C SER A 129 10.74 4.89 -14.88
N TYR A 130 9.41 4.91 -14.79
CA TYR A 130 8.72 5.57 -13.68
C TYR A 130 9.18 5.07 -12.29
N PRO A 131 9.36 3.76 -12.04
CA PRO A 131 9.93 3.28 -10.77
C PRO A 131 11.33 3.81 -10.47
N GLN A 132 12.19 3.94 -11.49
CA GLN A 132 13.53 4.52 -11.29
C GLN A 132 13.48 6.01 -10.95
N LYS A 133 12.52 6.74 -11.52
CA LYS A 133 12.31 8.16 -11.22
C LYS A 133 11.80 8.36 -9.80
N THR A 134 10.83 7.56 -9.36
CA THR A 134 10.29 7.63 -7.98
C THR A 134 11.32 7.23 -6.95
N GLN A 135 12.17 6.23 -7.24
CA GLN A 135 13.29 5.88 -6.37
C GLN A 135 14.22 7.09 -6.16
N LYS A 136 14.67 7.75 -7.23
CA LYS A 136 15.52 8.96 -7.13
C LYS A 136 14.85 10.09 -6.37
N MET A 137 13.55 10.23 -6.48
CA MET A 137 12.78 11.20 -5.72
C MET A 137 12.86 10.90 -4.22
N TRP A 138 12.61 9.66 -3.80
CA TRP A 138 12.68 9.26 -2.41
C TRP A 138 14.10 9.36 -1.82
N GLU A 139 15.12 8.97 -2.59
CA GLU A 139 16.51 9.15 -2.21
C GLU A 139 16.84 10.63 -1.92
N LYS A 140 16.40 11.51 -2.81
CA LYS A 140 16.70 12.95 -2.72
C LYS A 140 15.94 13.67 -1.59
N PHE A 141 14.64 13.43 -1.46
CA PHE A 141 13.78 14.22 -0.59
C PHE A 141 13.53 13.58 0.79
N ALA A 142 13.61 12.29 0.90
CA ALA A 142 13.37 11.55 2.14
C ALA A 142 14.60 10.77 2.65
N GLY A 143 15.71 10.79 1.91
CA GLY A 143 16.93 10.08 2.30
C GLY A 143 16.79 8.56 2.36
N VAL A 144 15.83 7.99 1.63
CA VAL A 144 15.58 6.55 1.59
C VAL A 144 16.66 5.86 0.77
N ASP A 145 17.28 4.83 1.35
CA ASP A 145 18.27 4.01 0.64
C ASP A 145 17.60 2.77 0.03
N PHE A 146 17.86 2.53 -1.26
CA PHE A 146 17.32 1.39 -2.01
C PHE A 146 18.36 0.29 -2.23
N THR A 147 19.13 -0.06 -1.21
CA THR A 147 20.10 -1.16 -1.28
C THR A 147 19.48 -2.54 -1.40
N GLY A 148 18.17 -2.67 -1.16
CA GLY A 148 17.39 -3.88 -1.39
C GLY A 148 16.06 -3.55 -2.06
N ASN A 149 15.83 -4.05 -3.27
CA ASN A 149 14.53 -3.93 -3.96
C ASN A 149 13.53 -4.96 -3.41
N THR A 150 13.08 -4.79 -2.17
CA THR A 150 12.03 -5.63 -1.61
C THR A 150 10.65 -5.09 -2.04
N PRO A 151 9.74 -5.94 -2.54
CA PRO A 151 8.42 -5.50 -3.00
C PRO A 151 7.60 -4.77 -1.94
N ASN A 152 7.67 -5.19 -0.68
CA ASN A 152 6.92 -4.57 0.40
C ASN A 152 7.47 -3.18 0.77
N HIS A 153 8.77 -2.94 0.62
CA HIS A 153 9.37 -1.62 0.78
C HIS A 153 8.82 -0.63 -0.26
N ILE A 154 8.79 -1.02 -1.53
CA ILE A 154 8.24 -0.20 -2.62
C ILE A 154 6.76 0.11 -2.37
N LEU A 155 5.97 -0.88 -1.94
CA LEU A 155 4.57 -0.69 -1.58
C LEU A 155 4.43 0.21 -0.35
N GLY A 156 5.27 0.06 0.68
CA GLY A 156 5.26 0.93 1.86
C GLY A 156 5.46 2.40 1.53
N LEU A 157 6.40 2.71 0.63
CA LEU A 157 6.60 4.08 0.13
C LEU A 157 5.41 4.58 -0.69
N ALA A 158 4.80 3.72 -1.52
CA ALA A 158 3.60 4.06 -2.26
C ALA A 158 2.41 4.32 -1.32
N TYR A 159 2.28 3.58 -0.21
CA TYR A 159 1.27 3.84 0.83
C TYR A 159 1.54 5.15 1.56
N ALA A 160 2.79 5.46 1.90
CA ALA A 160 3.15 6.74 2.49
C ALA A 160 2.76 7.92 1.59
N LYS A 161 3.05 7.82 0.30
CA LYS A 161 2.63 8.80 -0.73
C LYS A 161 1.11 8.92 -0.79
N ALA A 162 0.39 7.81 -0.86
CA ALA A 162 -1.07 7.80 -0.99
C ALA A 162 -1.80 8.31 0.25
N CYS A 163 -1.25 8.11 1.46
CA CYS A 163 -1.83 8.56 2.73
C CYS A 163 -1.44 10.00 3.09
N ALA A 164 -0.46 10.60 2.40
CA ALA A 164 0.06 11.92 2.71
C ALA A 164 -1.07 12.98 2.74
N GLY A 165 -1.14 13.74 3.83
CA GLY A 165 -2.14 14.79 4.02
C GLY A 165 -3.59 14.34 4.26
N LYS A 166 -3.84 13.03 4.39
CA LYS A 166 -5.20 12.48 4.59
C LYS A 166 -5.56 12.22 6.05
N GLY A 167 -4.64 12.44 6.99
CA GLY A 167 -4.89 12.16 8.42
C GLY A 167 -4.97 10.65 8.75
N ILE A 168 -4.51 9.78 7.86
CA ILE A 168 -4.44 8.34 8.06
C ILE A 168 -3.08 8.00 8.70
N LYS A 169 -3.11 7.33 9.85
CA LYS A 169 -1.90 6.88 10.54
C LYS A 169 -1.32 5.65 9.84
N LEU A 170 -0.04 5.67 9.54
CA LEU A 170 0.67 4.51 8.98
C LEU A 170 1.20 3.61 10.10
N ASN A 171 0.93 2.31 9.97
CA ASN A 171 1.31 1.29 10.95
C ASN A 171 2.06 0.15 10.24
N PRO A 172 3.38 0.31 10.00
CA PRO A 172 4.21 -0.73 9.40
C PRO A 172 4.43 -1.89 10.39
N ILE A 173 4.36 -3.12 9.91
CA ILE A 173 4.62 -4.36 10.67
C ILE A 173 5.80 -5.09 10.02
N GLN A 174 6.81 -5.41 10.83
CA GLN A 174 7.99 -6.20 10.43
C GLN A 174 7.77 -7.70 10.56
#